data_beb33b5252f27c5b4e9fac8886e2ab91
#
_entry.id   beb33b5252f27c5b4e9fac8886e2ab91
#
_cell.length_a   1.000
_cell.length_b   1.000
_cell.length_c   1.000
_cell.angle_alpha   90.00
_cell.angle_beta   90.00
_cell.angle_gamma   90.00
#
_symmetry.space_group_name_H-M   'P 1'
#
loop_
_entity.id
_entity.type
_entity.pdbx_description
1 polymer ?
#
loop_
_entity_poly.entity_id
_entity_poly.type
_entity_poly.pdbx_seq_one_letter_code
_entity_poly.pdbx_strand_id
1 'polypeptide(L)'
;MGSKRPDRRGFIKSGAALAGGLTFGAAAPAIGQDQEHHGPSMIKEGKDQIAYGDRSKHVTSVRIAHGGRPSPDNWGLTFHIAAPLQDSVGVITPSSLHYIGTTRGSFLPDIDPKEHRLMIHGLVDRPLTFTMDDLKRLPSVTRLHFIECAGNRSSRRAKNVQETHGMTSCAEWTGVLLSTLLKECGLKGSATWFVAEGSEEVKGASSMPIAKAMEDCLIAYGMNGEAVRPQQGFPLRLMVPGFEGIFHTKWLRRIKVVDRYYINYNDFGHLDQDAKVAALDYQIGPKSVITFPSAGQQLPGKGFYEISGLAWSGGGAIKLVEISTDGGKRWNKAEIKGTAQRMAHARFGLMWNWDGKETELLSRCTDEIGQIQPSREQIAKYWNKPYDQTFSVPGLDNSIQPWKIASDGSVTNGFA
;
A
#
# COMPACT_ATOMS: atom_id res chain seq x y z
N MET A 1 -35.95 46.38 31.14
CA MET A 1 -34.66 46.35 30.43
C MET A 1 -34.81 45.38 29.28
N GLY A 2 -35.03 45.94 28.07
CA GLY A 2 -35.31 45.17 26.86
C GLY A 2 -34.01 44.90 26.08
N SER A 3 -33.73 43.61 25.82
CA SER A 3 -32.61 43.20 24.94
C SER A 3 -33.02 43.43 23.49
N LYS A 4 -32.33 44.34 22.81
CA LYS A 4 -32.47 44.54 21.39
C LYS A 4 -31.81 43.37 20.63
N ARG A 5 -32.58 42.61 19.84
CA ARG A 5 -32.08 41.63 18.87
C ARG A 5 -31.35 42.42 17.73
N PRO A 6 -30.20 41.94 17.24
CA PRO A 6 -29.53 42.57 16.14
C PRO A 6 -30.35 42.48 14.85
N ASP A 7 -30.45 43.61 14.15
CA ASP A 7 -31.20 43.77 12.91
C ASP A 7 -30.52 43.05 11.76
N ARG A 8 -31.26 42.27 11.02
CA ARG A 8 -30.80 41.54 9.82
C ARG A 8 -30.20 42.42 8.73
N ARG A 9 -30.58 43.68 8.67
CA ARG A 9 -30.00 44.66 7.74
C ARG A 9 -28.62 45.18 8.15
N GLY A 10 -28.28 45.17 9.42
CA GLY A 10 -26.93 45.51 9.91
C GLY A 10 -25.90 44.43 9.52
N PHE A 11 -26.31 43.15 9.54
CA PHE A 11 -25.44 42.05 9.15
C PHE A 11 -25.09 42.07 7.66
N ILE A 12 -26.05 42.39 6.78
CA ILE A 12 -25.84 42.50 5.32
C ILE A 12 -24.96 43.69 4.96
N LYS A 13 -25.04 44.81 5.67
CA LYS A 13 -24.16 45.98 5.41
C LYS A 13 -22.70 45.71 5.84
N SER A 14 -22.49 44.94 6.89
CA SER A 14 -21.11 44.58 7.30
C SER A 14 -20.49 43.53 6.36
N GLY A 15 -21.29 42.66 5.75
CA GLY A 15 -20.81 41.68 4.74
C GLY A 15 -20.46 42.32 3.38
N ALA A 16 -21.12 43.42 3.00
CA ALA A 16 -20.88 44.09 1.73
C ALA A 16 -19.60 44.96 1.72
N ALA A 17 -19.10 45.33 2.90
CA ALA A 17 -17.84 46.11 3.00
C ALA A 17 -16.58 45.24 2.84
N LEU A 18 -16.68 43.95 2.93
CA LEU A 18 -15.57 43.00 2.73
C LEU A 18 -15.41 42.50 1.28
N ALA A 19 -16.39 42.76 0.42
CA ALA A 19 -16.38 42.33 -0.98
C ALA A 19 -15.83 43.36 -1.99
N GLY A 20 -15.42 44.54 -1.53
CA GLY A 20 -15.06 45.69 -2.38
C GLY A 20 -13.56 45.96 -2.59
N GLY A 21 -12.68 45.05 -2.28
CA GLY A 21 -11.24 45.29 -2.22
C GLY A 21 -10.32 44.39 -3.07
N LEU A 22 -10.81 43.67 -4.07
CA LEU A 22 -9.95 42.87 -4.95
C LEU A 22 -9.82 43.54 -6.32
N THR A 23 -8.99 44.58 -6.43
CA THR A 23 -8.46 45.04 -7.71
C THR A 23 -7.28 44.14 -8.09
N PHE A 24 -7.41 43.41 -9.19
CA PHE A 24 -6.30 42.68 -9.79
C PHE A 24 -5.27 43.66 -10.36
N GLY A 25 -4.28 44.00 -9.56
CA GLY A 25 -3.05 44.66 -10.04
C GLY A 25 -2.03 43.57 -10.34
N ALA A 26 -1.51 43.53 -11.58
CA ALA A 26 -0.38 42.71 -11.92
C ALA A 26 0.85 43.18 -11.11
N ALA A 27 1.19 42.40 -10.07
CA ALA A 27 2.39 42.64 -9.27
C ALA A 27 3.49 41.67 -9.72
N ALA A 28 4.67 42.19 -9.96
CA ALA A 28 5.91 41.45 -10.17
C ALA A 28 6.19 40.49 -8.97
N PRO A 29 6.98 39.42 -9.17
CA PRO A 29 7.23 38.46 -8.12
C PRO A 29 8.03 39.14 -6.99
N ALA A 30 7.38 39.36 -5.88
CA ALA A 30 8.05 39.69 -4.63
C ALA A 30 8.74 38.43 -4.11
N ILE A 31 10.05 38.49 -3.98
CA ILE A 31 10.84 37.54 -3.23
C ILE A 31 10.34 37.59 -1.78
N GLY A 32 9.63 36.57 -1.34
CA GLY A 32 9.06 36.50 -0.01
C GLY A 32 10.15 36.47 1.05
N GLN A 33 10.21 37.49 1.88
CA GLN A 33 10.86 37.42 3.17
C GLN A 33 10.01 36.49 4.04
N ASP A 34 10.65 35.49 4.63
CA ASP A 34 10.05 34.63 5.65
C ASP A 34 9.61 35.49 6.85
N GLN A 35 8.35 35.89 6.87
CA GLN A 35 7.74 36.42 8.07
C GLN A 35 7.33 35.24 8.96
N GLU A 36 7.98 35.10 10.09
CA GLU A 36 7.53 34.21 11.18
C GLU A 36 6.13 34.66 11.64
N HIS A 37 5.13 33.90 11.25
CA HIS A 37 3.78 34.10 11.75
C HIS A 37 3.66 33.62 13.18
N HIS A 38 3.49 34.55 14.10
CA HIS A 38 3.23 34.27 15.53
C HIS A 38 1.80 33.75 15.72
N GLY A 39 1.64 32.42 15.67
CA GLY A 39 0.40 31.77 16.06
C GLY A 39 0.44 30.27 15.78
N PRO A 40 0.11 29.42 16.77
CA PRO A 40 0.22 27.97 16.61
C PRO A 40 -0.82 27.35 15.68
N SER A 41 -1.78 28.12 15.17
CA SER A 41 -2.89 27.62 14.35
C SER A 41 -2.91 28.16 12.91
N MET A 42 -1.98 28.99 12.53
CA MET A 42 -1.97 29.56 11.17
C MET A 42 -1.31 28.60 10.19
N ILE A 43 -2.06 28.15 9.21
CA ILE A 43 -1.55 27.43 8.05
C ILE A 43 -0.86 28.48 7.16
N LYS A 44 0.27 28.16 6.54
CA LYS A 44 0.94 29.06 5.58
C LYS A 44 -0.05 29.48 4.48
N GLU A 45 -0.22 30.76 4.28
CA GLU A 45 -0.92 31.28 3.11
C GLU A 45 0.02 31.26 1.92
N GLY A 46 -0.39 30.70 0.79
CA GLY A 46 0.41 30.70 -0.42
C GLY A 46 -0.04 29.74 -1.51
N LYS A 47 0.78 29.62 -2.53
CA LYS A 47 0.59 28.76 -3.70
C LYS A 47 0.18 27.32 -3.34
N ASP A 48 0.75 26.78 -2.29
CA ASP A 48 0.61 25.37 -1.93
C ASP A 48 -0.77 25.07 -1.36
N GLN A 49 -1.40 26.03 -0.67
CA GLN A 49 -2.77 25.89 -0.20
C GLN A 49 -3.80 25.91 -1.33
N ILE A 50 -3.55 26.71 -2.35
CA ILE A 50 -4.45 26.84 -3.51
C ILE A 50 -4.23 25.66 -4.47
N ALA A 51 -2.97 25.27 -4.68
CA ALA A 51 -2.59 24.29 -5.67
C ALA A 51 -2.77 22.85 -5.17
N TYR A 52 -2.27 22.54 -3.96
CA TYR A 52 -2.27 21.16 -3.42
C TYR A 52 -2.08 21.18 -1.90
N GLY A 53 -3.12 21.27 -1.13
CA GLY A 53 -3.09 21.50 0.31
C GLY A 53 -2.00 20.78 1.10
N ASP A 54 -1.50 21.46 2.11
CA ASP A 54 -0.48 20.94 3.03
C ASP A 54 -1.10 20.11 4.16
N ARG A 55 -0.34 19.20 4.71
CA ARG A 55 -0.71 18.53 5.97
C ARG A 55 -0.35 19.42 7.16
N SER A 56 -1.08 19.27 8.27
CA SER A 56 -0.76 19.96 9.53
C SER A 56 0.69 19.68 9.95
N LYS A 57 1.40 20.72 10.44
CA LYS A 57 2.75 20.61 11.02
C LYS A 57 2.84 19.66 12.22
N HIS A 58 1.71 19.37 12.86
CA HIS A 58 1.61 18.44 13.98
C HIS A 58 1.47 16.97 13.52
N VAL A 59 1.26 16.72 12.24
CA VAL A 59 1.24 15.36 11.67
C VAL A 59 2.65 15.00 11.23
N THR A 60 3.31 14.14 12.01
CA THR A 60 4.73 13.79 11.84
C THR A 60 4.97 12.45 11.14
N SER A 61 3.89 11.73 10.78
CA SER A 61 3.97 10.45 10.07
C SER A 61 4.78 10.56 8.79
N VAL A 62 5.81 9.73 8.66
CA VAL A 62 6.70 9.72 7.50
C VAL A 62 7.00 8.30 7.06
N ARG A 63 7.31 8.13 5.79
CA ARG A 63 7.90 6.90 5.28
C ARG A 63 9.36 6.82 5.71
N ILE A 64 9.87 5.61 5.96
CA ILE A 64 11.28 5.37 6.29
C ILE A 64 11.91 4.39 5.29
N ALA A 65 13.23 4.48 5.14
CA ALA A 65 13.97 3.49 4.36
C ALA A 65 13.87 2.11 5.03
N HIS A 66 13.39 1.11 4.29
CA HIS A 66 13.29 -0.26 4.80
C HIS A 66 14.69 -0.90 4.87
N GLY A 67 14.97 -1.59 5.97
CA GLY A 67 16.27 -2.23 6.20
C GLY A 67 17.40 -1.28 6.59
N GLY A 68 17.07 -0.05 7.02
CA GLY A 68 18.03 0.91 7.56
C GLY A 68 19.06 1.44 6.55
N ARG A 69 18.83 1.24 5.26
CA ARG A 69 19.70 1.79 4.21
C ARG A 69 19.18 3.17 3.81
N PRO A 70 19.92 4.24 4.08
CA PRO A 70 19.53 5.55 3.61
C PRO A 70 19.55 5.59 2.09
N SER A 71 18.48 6.08 1.49
CA SER A 71 18.45 6.68 0.17
C SER A 71 18.50 8.20 0.44
N PRO A 72 18.98 9.08 -0.36
CA PRO A 72 18.85 9.21 -1.81
C PRO A 72 20.15 9.00 -2.58
N ASP A 73 21.27 8.81 -1.93
CA ASP A 73 22.57 8.75 -2.60
C ASP A 73 22.88 7.37 -3.20
N ASN A 74 22.08 6.37 -2.85
CA ASN A 74 22.13 5.03 -3.44
C ASN A 74 21.14 4.89 -4.60
N TRP A 75 21.15 5.77 -5.53
CA TRP A 75 20.33 5.74 -6.75
C TRP A 75 20.58 4.51 -7.62
N GLY A 76 21.44 3.67 -7.17
CA GLY A 76 21.94 2.62 -8.01
C GLY A 76 20.99 1.46 -8.20
N LEU A 77 20.33 0.88 -7.21
CA LEU A 77 19.81 -0.45 -7.52
C LEU A 77 18.56 -0.87 -6.76
N THR A 78 18.38 -0.57 -5.50
CA THR A 78 17.21 -1.02 -4.76
C THR A 78 16.97 -0.15 -3.55
N PHE A 79 15.97 0.67 -3.57
CA PHE A 79 15.49 1.22 -2.31
C PHE A 79 14.04 0.82 -2.09
N HIS A 80 13.75 0.47 -0.86
CA HIS A 80 12.41 0.19 -0.39
C HIS A 80 12.08 1.21 0.70
N ILE A 81 10.90 1.81 0.62
CA ILE A 81 10.46 2.81 1.58
C ILE A 81 9.16 2.32 2.21
N ALA A 82 9.19 2.14 3.52
CA ALA A 82 8.11 1.57 4.30
C ALA A 82 7.04 2.60 4.67
N ALA A 83 5.77 2.22 4.59
CA ALA A 83 4.62 3.00 5.04
C ALA A 83 4.49 2.96 6.57
N PRO A 84 4.06 4.06 7.23
CA PRO A 84 3.90 4.12 8.68
C PRO A 84 2.58 3.46 9.11
N LEU A 85 2.56 2.13 9.26
CA LEU A 85 1.35 1.39 9.60
C LEU A 85 0.80 1.73 10.98
N GLN A 86 1.67 2.06 11.94
CA GLN A 86 1.30 2.49 13.30
C GLN A 86 0.47 3.79 13.31
N ASP A 87 0.66 4.63 12.29
CA ASP A 87 -0.01 5.92 12.17
C ASP A 87 -1.22 5.86 11.21
N SER A 88 -1.51 4.69 10.65
CA SER A 88 -2.58 4.56 9.67
C SER A 88 -3.96 4.70 10.31
N VAL A 89 -4.81 5.49 9.69
CA VAL A 89 -6.22 5.68 10.06
C VAL A 89 -7.09 5.01 9.00
N GLY A 90 -8.01 4.14 9.41
CA GLY A 90 -8.83 3.36 8.47
C GLY A 90 -8.03 2.31 7.72
N VAL A 91 -8.35 2.07 6.44
CA VAL A 91 -7.75 1.03 5.60
C VAL A 91 -7.02 1.59 4.38
N ILE A 92 -7.27 2.84 4.03
CA ILE A 92 -6.62 3.50 2.87
C ILE A 92 -5.34 4.18 3.34
N THR A 93 -4.24 3.85 2.68
CA THR A 93 -2.96 4.54 2.86
C THR A 93 -2.95 5.80 1.99
N PRO A 94 -2.71 6.99 2.55
CA PRO A 94 -2.55 8.20 1.74
C PRO A 94 -1.51 8.00 0.64
N SER A 95 -1.76 8.55 -0.56
CA SER A 95 -0.85 8.36 -1.71
C SER A 95 0.59 8.81 -1.41
N SER A 96 0.75 9.86 -0.60
CA SER A 96 2.05 10.37 -0.15
C SER A 96 2.78 9.46 0.86
N LEU A 97 2.06 8.59 1.56
CA LEU A 97 2.59 7.64 2.55
C LEU A 97 2.59 6.19 2.05
N HIS A 98 2.06 5.94 0.85
CA HIS A 98 2.09 4.60 0.25
C HIS A 98 3.53 4.10 0.13
N TYR A 99 3.77 2.84 0.48
CA TYR A 99 5.11 2.27 0.42
C TYR A 99 5.66 2.33 -1.01
N ILE A 100 6.97 2.34 -1.14
CA ILE A 100 7.64 2.27 -2.44
C ILE A 100 8.45 0.98 -2.49
N GLY A 101 8.07 0.09 -3.40
CA GLY A 101 8.91 -1.01 -3.83
C GLY A 101 9.87 -0.51 -4.90
N THR A 102 11.00 -1.13 -4.97
CA THR A 102 12.12 -0.84 -5.87
C THR A 102 11.74 -0.40 -7.27
N THR A 103 12.37 0.65 -7.74
CA THR A 103 12.71 0.79 -9.15
C THR A 103 14.09 0.17 -9.34
N ARG A 104 14.24 -0.75 -10.26
CA ARG A 104 15.57 -1.22 -10.66
C ARG A 104 16.05 -0.32 -11.78
N GLY A 105 16.87 0.68 -11.44
CA GLY A 105 17.37 1.68 -12.37
C GLY A 105 17.85 2.92 -11.65
N SER A 106 18.59 3.78 -12.35
CA SER A 106 19.27 4.93 -11.77
C SER A 106 18.35 6.14 -11.55
N PHE A 107 17.14 6.14 -12.09
CA PHE A 107 16.22 7.26 -11.95
C PHE A 107 14.75 6.84 -11.91
N LEU A 108 13.93 7.74 -11.40
CA LEU A 108 12.48 7.61 -11.38
C LEU A 108 11.92 8.19 -12.70
N PRO A 109 11.25 7.39 -13.54
CA PRO A 109 10.63 7.92 -14.75
C PRO A 109 9.58 8.98 -14.44
N ASP A 110 9.67 10.12 -15.13
CA ASP A 110 8.62 11.15 -15.16
C ASP A 110 8.14 11.28 -16.61
N ILE A 111 7.08 10.56 -16.92
CA ILE A 111 6.63 10.34 -18.30
C ILE A 111 5.53 11.32 -18.66
N ASP A 112 5.68 12.06 -19.76
CA ASP A 112 4.60 12.86 -20.31
C ASP A 112 3.43 11.93 -20.75
N PRO A 113 2.23 12.07 -20.17
CA PRO A 113 1.09 11.23 -20.53
C PRO A 113 0.65 11.39 -21.99
N LYS A 114 0.96 12.51 -22.65
CA LYS A 114 0.70 12.73 -24.08
C LYS A 114 1.56 11.84 -24.97
N GLU A 115 2.81 11.59 -24.53
CA GLU A 115 3.76 10.75 -25.25
C GLU A 115 3.64 9.26 -24.85
N HIS A 116 2.99 8.97 -23.72
CA HIS A 116 2.89 7.60 -23.23
C HIS A 116 2.01 6.73 -24.13
N ARG A 117 2.45 5.49 -24.37
CA ARG A 117 1.74 4.49 -25.18
C ARG A 117 1.77 3.14 -24.47
N LEU A 118 0.62 2.47 -24.43
CA LEU A 118 0.50 1.07 -24.04
C LEU A 118 0.30 0.20 -25.29
N MET A 119 1.27 -0.66 -25.58
CA MET A 119 1.16 -1.64 -26.66
C MET A 119 0.71 -3.00 -26.12
N ILE A 120 -0.31 -3.60 -26.74
CA ILE A 120 -0.71 -4.99 -26.51
C ILE A 120 -0.49 -5.77 -27.81
N HIS A 121 0.28 -6.85 -27.76
CA HIS A 121 0.68 -7.62 -28.94
C HIS A 121 0.95 -9.10 -28.58
N GLY A 122 1.42 -9.88 -29.55
CA GLY A 122 1.76 -11.31 -29.39
C GLY A 122 0.61 -12.19 -29.88
N LEU A 123 0.11 -13.10 -29.06
CA LEU A 123 -0.97 -14.02 -29.40
C LEU A 123 -2.34 -13.34 -29.31
N VAL A 124 -2.50 -12.29 -30.11
CA VAL A 124 -3.75 -11.54 -30.33
C VAL A 124 -4.06 -11.45 -31.82
N ASP A 125 -5.31 -11.25 -32.17
CA ASP A 125 -5.73 -11.10 -33.58
C ASP A 125 -5.33 -9.73 -34.13
N ARG A 126 -5.44 -8.69 -33.29
CA ARG A 126 -5.12 -7.30 -33.63
C ARG A 126 -4.19 -6.72 -32.59
N PRO A 127 -2.88 -6.58 -32.85
CA PRO A 127 -2.02 -5.77 -32.00
C PRO A 127 -2.51 -4.31 -31.96
N LEU A 128 -2.70 -3.77 -30.76
CA LEU A 128 -3.21 -2.42 -30.57
C LEU A 128 -2.25 -1.59 -29.69
N THR A 129 -2.23 -0.29 -29.96
CA THR A 129 -1.55 0.70 -29.14
C THR A 129 -2.54 1.72 -28.65
N PHE A 130 -2.59 1.92 -27.33
CA PHE A 130 -3.51 2.82 -26.65
C PHE A 130 -2.75 4.06 -26.15
N THR A 131 -3.31 5.24 -26.39
CA THR A 131 -2.94 6.49 -25.72
C THR A 131 -3.60 6.59 -24.36
N MET A 132 -3.19 7.54 -23.53
CA MET A 132 -3.88 7.82 -22.26
C MET A 132 -5.33 8.28 -22.49
N ASP A 133 -5.57 9.02 -23.57
CA ASP A 133 -6.92 9.48 -23.94
C ASP A 133 -7.81 8.31 -24.39
N ASP A 134 -7.26 7.34 -25.11
CA ASP A 134 -8.00 6.12 -25.48
C ASP A 134 -8.43 5.36 -24.22
N LEU A 135 -7.51 5.17 -23.27
CA LEU A 135 -7.82 4.46 -22.02
C LEU A 135 -8.88 5.19 -21.20
N LYS A 136 -8.80 6.53 -21.08
CA LYS A 136 -9.76 7.32 -20.31
C LYS A 136 -11.16 7.39 -20.93
N ARG A 137 -11.30 7.08 -22.22
CA ARG A 137 -12.62 6.97 -22.90
C ARG A 137 -13.29 5.63 -22.70
N LEU A 138 -12.56 4.61 -22.27
CA LEU A 138 -13.12 3.27 -22.00
C LEU A 138 -13.83 3.24 -20.64
N PRO A 139 -14.77 2.29 -20.42
CA PRO A 139 -15.40 2.11 -19.13
C PRO A 139 -14.35 1.89 -18.03
N SER A 140 -14.35 2.75 -17.03
CA SER A 140 -13.45 2.66 -15.89
C SER A 140 -14.14 2.01 -14.69
N VAL A 141 -13.34 1.40 -13.82
CA VAL A 141 -13.75 0.90 -12.52
C VAL A 141 -12.83 1.46 -11.45
N THR A 142 -13.36 1.59 -10.24
CA THR A 142 -12.60 1.98 -9.05
C THR A 142 -12.71 0.85 -8.03
N ARG A 143 -11.57 0.39 -7.51
CA ARG A 143 -11.50 -0.74 -6.56
C ARG A 143 -10.45 -0.51 -5.50
N LEU A 144 -10.78 -0.92 -4.28
CA LEU A 144 -9.84 -0.91 -3.15
C LEU A 144 -8.99 -2.18 -3.18
N HIS A 145 -7.66 -2.02 -3.32
CA HIS A 145 -6.74 -3.15 -3.29
C HIS A 145 -5.45 -2.80 -2.54
N PHE A 146 -4.93 -3.79 -1.79
CA PHE A 146 -3.59 -3.69 -1.24
C PHE A 146 -2.52 -4.10 -2.26
N ILE A 147 -1.31 -3.63 -2.03
CA ILE A 147 -0.09 -4.14 -2.63
C ILE A 147 0.86 -4.49 -1.50
N GLU A 148 1.52 -5.63 -1.58
CA GLU A 148 2.54 -6.07 -0.63
C GLU A 148 3.77 -6.58 -1.35
N CYS A 149 4.96 -6.18 -0.90
CA CYS A 149 6.24 -6.68 -1.40
C CYS A 149 6.62 -8.00 -0.70
N ALA A 150 7.28 -8.92 -1.37
CA ALA A 150 7.87 -10.13 -0.76
C ALA A 150 8.81 -9.81 0.41
N GLY A 151 9.45 -8.63 0.37
CA GLY A 151 10.28 -8.14 1.47
C GLY A 151 9.51 -7.74 2.73
N ASN A 152 8.19 -7.77 2.72
CA ASN A 152 7.34 -7.43 3.86
C ASN A 152 7.30 -8.57 4.87
N ARG A 153 8.36 -8.71 5.63
CA ARG A 153 8.55 -9.82 6.58
C ARG A 153 9.13 -9.34 7.90
N SER A 154 8.84 -10.06 8.95
CA SER A 154 9.40 -9.81 10.25
C SER A 154 10.92 -10.00 10.26
N SER A 155 11.61 -9.10 10.94
CA SER A 155 13.04 -9.18 11.21
C SER A 155 13.28 -9.03 12.71
N ARG A 156 14.19 -9.83 13.28
CA ARG A 156 14.59 -9.69 14.69
C ARG A 156 15.18 -8.31 15.01
N ARG A 157 15.75 -7.63 14.02
CA ARG A 157 16.36 -6.30 14.18
C ARG A 157 15.35 -5.16 14.07
N ALA A 158 14.14 -5.45 13.62
CA ALA A 158 13.11 -4.43 13.44
C ALA A 158 12.60 -3.92 14.78
N LYS A 159 12.55 -2.61 14.94
CA LYS A 159 12.23 -1.91 16.20
C LYS A 159 10.77 -1.52 16.32
N ASN A 160 10.02 -1.53 15.20
CA ASN A 160 8.64 -1.13 15.16
C ASN A 160 7.88 -1.85 14.02
N VAL A 161 6.58 -1.65 13.95
CA VAL A 161 5.72 -2.29 12.94
C VAL A 161 6.00 -1.77 11.52
N GLN A 162 6.47 -0.55 11.37
CA GLN A 162 6.87 0.01 10.08
C GLN A 162 8.07 -0.71 9.49
N GLU A 163 9.06 -1.03 10.31
CA GLU A 163 10.24 -1.79 9.90
C GLU A 163 9.93 -3.26 9.60
N THR A 164 8.95 -3.87 10.30
CA THR A 164 8.56 -5.27 10.05
C THR A 164 7.59 -5.41 8.89
N HIS A 165 6.54 -4.59 8.85
CA HIS A 165 5.38 -4.78 7.98
C HIS A 165 5.05 -3.58 7.09
N GLY A 166 5.87 -2.53 7.08
CA GLY A 166 5.60 -1.31 6.32
C GLY A 166 5.72 -1.42 4.80
N MET A 167 6.07 -2.61 4.27
CA MET A 167 6.13 -2.86 2.83
C MET A 167 4.79 -3.32 2.25
N THR A 168 3.69 -2.89 2.86
CA THR A 168 2.33 -3.00 2.34
C THR A 168 1.60 -1.67 2.41
N SER A 169 0.67 -1.45 1.53
CA SER A 169 -0.26 -0.32 1.53
C SER A 169 -1.53 -0.67 0.78
N CYS A 170 -2.63 -0.04 1.13
CA CYS A 170 -3.91 -0.23 0.46
C CYS A 170 -4.40 1.11 -0.09
N ALA A 171 -4.88 1.12 -1.32
CA ALA A 171 -5.36 2.33 -1.98
C ALA A 171 -6.58 2.03 -2.85
N GLU A 172 -7.33 3.06 -3.13
CA GLU A 172 -8.37 3.03 -4.15
C GLU A 172 -7.74 3.24 -5.52
N TRP A 173 -7.90 2.28 -6.43
CA TRP A 173 -7.31 2.30 -7.76
C TRP A 173 -8.38 2.47 -8.83
N THR A 174 -8.20 3.46 -9.72
CA THR A 174 -9.11 3.74 -10.83
C THR A 174 -8.44 3.48 -12.16
N GLY A 175 -9.14 2.77 -13.05
CA GLY A 175 -8.62 2.46 -14.37
C GLY A 175 -9.56 1.57 -15.19
N VAL A 176 -9.03 0.95 -16.24
CA VAL A 176 -9.73 0.06 -17.15
C VAL A 176 -9.36 -1.38 -16.86
N LEU A 177 -10.34 -2.29 -16.87
CA LEU A 177 -10.06 -3.72 -16.73
C LEU A 177 -9.20 -4.20 -17.92
N LEU A 178 -8.14 -4.94 -17.63
CA LEU A 178 -7.26 -5.50 -18.67
C LEU A 178 -8.05 -6.42 -19.60
N SER A 179 -9.06 -7.13 -19.09
CA SER A 179 -9.95 -7.97 -19.90
C SER A 179 -10.68 -7.20 -20.98
N THR A 180 -11.01 -5.92 -20.78
CA THR A 180 -11.61 -5.06 -21.82
C THR A 180 -10.64 -4.86 -22.97
N LEU A 181 -9.39 -4.50 -22.69
CA LEU A 181 -8.38 -4.28 -23.72
C LEU A 181 -8.00 -5.57 -24.46
N LEU A 182 -7.92 -6.69 -23.75
CA LEU A 182 -7.64 -8.00 -24.36
C LEU A 182 -8.77 -8.47 -25.27
N LYS A 183 -10.03 -8.20 -24.93
CA LYS A 183 -11.18 -8.47 -25.80
C LYS A 183 -11.13 -7.63 -27.08
N GLU A 184 -10.75 -6.36 -26.98
CA GLU A 184 -10.55 -5.51 -28.16
C GLU A 184 -9.42 -6.00 -29.07
N CYS A 185 -8.34 -6.51 -28.50
CA CYS A 185 -7.24 -7.10 -29.26
C CYS A 185 -7.60 -8.45 -29.90
N GLY A 186 -8.55 -9.20 -29.32
CA GLY A 186 -8.88 -10.57 -29.68
C GLY A 186 -7.79 -11.56 -29.25
N LEU A 187 -8.06 -12.37 -28.20
CA LEU A 187 -7.11 -13.38 -27.74
C LEU A 187 -7.15 -14.61 -28.66
N LYS A 188 -5.96 -15.09 -29.09
CA LYS A 188 -5.86 -16.37 -29.80
C LYS A 188 -6.05 -17.55 -28.85
N GLY A 189 -6.58 -18.65 -29.32
CA GLY A 189 -6.90 -19.83 -28.50
C GLY A 189 -5.69 -20.45 -27.78
N SER A 190 -4.47 -20.20 -28.26
CA SER A 190 -3.22 -20.63 -27.61
C SER A 190 -2.67 -19.68 -26.54
N ALA A 191 -3.34 -18.53 -26.32
CA ALA A 191 -2.93 -17.55 -25.31
C ALA A 191 -3.19 -18.07 -23.89
N THR A 192 -2.14 -18.31 -23.11
CA THR A 192 -2.25 -18.81 -21.74
C THR A 192 -1.56 -17.91 -20.71
N TRP A 193 -0.60 -17.11 -21.16
CA TRP A 193 0.17 -16.18 -20.33
C TRP A 193 0.26 -14.80 -20.99
N PHE A 194 0.63 -13.81 -20.19
CA PHE A 194 1.08 -12.51 -20.67
C PHE A 194 2.30 -12.01 -19.91
N VAL A 195 3.10 -11.21 -20.57
CA VAL A 195 4.27 -10.53 -19.98
C VAL A 195 3.97 -9.03 -19.97
N ALA A 196 3.95 -8.43 -18.79
CA ALA A 196 3.81 -6.99 -18.62
C ALA A 196 5.19 -6.36 -18.42
N GLU A 197 5.47 -5.24 -19.11
CA GLU A 197 6.77 -4.57 -19.09
C GLU A 197 6.60 -3.08 -18.79
N GLY A 198 7.43 -2.57 -17.85
CA GLY A 198 7.51 -1.15 -17.49
C GLY A 198 8.46 -0.34 -18.38
N SER A 199 8.46 0.99 -18.17
CA SER A 199 9.32 1.94 -18.88
C SER A 199 10.58 2.32 -18.09
N GLU A 200 10.79 1.74 -16.90
CA GLU A 200 12.00 1.97 -16.13
C GLU A 200 13.24 1.43 -16.86
N GLU A 201 14.43 1.89 -16.46
CA GLU A 201 15.68 1.62 -17.14
C GLU A 201 15.96 0.12 -17.33
N VAL A 202 15.69 -0.69 -16.31
CA VAL A 202 15.88 -2.17 -16.37
C VAL A 202 14.70 -2.86 -17.05
N LYS A 203 13.64 -2.14 -17.39
CA LYS A 203 12.44 -2.67 -18.04
C LYS A 203 11.89 -3.90 -17.33
N GLY A 204 11.60 -3.71 -16.02
CA GLY A 204 11.02 -4.77 -15.19
C GLY A 204 9.84 -5.42 -15.88
N ALA A 205 9.90 -6.73 -16.01
CA ALA A 205 8.86 -7.51 -16.64
C ALA A 205 8.46 -8.68 -15.72
N SER A 206 7.20 -9.12 -15.83
CA SER A 206 6.68 -10.27 -15.09
C SER A 206 5.67 -11.03 -15.93
N SER A 207 5.73 -12.35 -15.85
CA SER A 207 4.80 -13.26 -16.53
C SER A 207 3.63 -13.60 -15.62
N MET A 208 2.41 -13.52 -16.14
CA MET A 208 1.17 -13.79 -15.40
C MET A 208 0.19 -14.60 -16.24
N PRO A 209 -0.66 -15.44 -15.62
CA PRO A 209 -1.69 -16.19 -16.33
C PRO A 209 -2.72 -15.27 -16.99
N ILE A 210 -3.15 -15.60 -18.21
CA ILE A 210 -4.24 -14.90 -18.89
C ILE A 210 -5.55 -14.99 -18.09
N ALA A 211 -5.79 -16.10 -17.39
CA ALA A 211 -6.97 -16.23 -16.53
C ALA A 211 -7.06 -15.08 -15.51
N LYS A 212 -5.93 -14.70 -14.88
CA LYS A 212 -5.87 -13.57 -13.95
C LYS A 212 -6.13 -12.22 -14.64
N ALA A 213 -5.63 -12.04 -15.87
CA ALA A 213 -5.91 -10.85 -16.67
C ALA A 213 -7.40 -10.69 -16.98
N MET A 214 -8.08 -11.81 -17.24
CA MET A 214 -9.51 -11.83 -17.59
C MET A 214 -10.42 -11.68 -16.37
N GLU A 215 -9.92 -11.99 -15.17
CA GLU A 215 -10.68 -11.92 -13.93
C GLU A 215 -10.76 -10.48 -13.38
N ASP A 216 -9.63 -9.90 -13.02
CA ASP A 216 -9.64 -8.68 -12.18
C ASP A 216 -8.46 -7.72 -12.37
N CYS A 217 -7.49 -8.02 -13.25
CA CYS A 217 -6.37 -7.11 -13.51
C CYS A 217 -6.84 -5.75 -14.00
N LEU A 218 -6.25 -4.68 -13.45
CA LEU A 218 -6.63 -3.30 -13.74
C LEU A 218 -5.45 -2.53 -14.33
N ILE A 219 -5.69 -1.82 -15.42
CA ILE A 219 -4.78 -0.82 -16.00
C ILE A 219 -5.10 0.50 -15.35
N ALA A 220 -4.40 0.81 -14.26
CA ALA A 220 -4.71 1.92 -13.37
C ALA A 220 -3.97 3.20 -13.76
N TYR A 221 -4.71 4.31 -13.81
CA TYR A 221 -4.21 5.68 -14.01
C TYR A 221 -4.59 6.62 -12.88
N GLY A 222 -5.45 6.19 -11.95
CA GLY A 222 -5.86 6.93 -10.76
C GLY A 222 -5.58 6.17 -9.46
N MET A 223 -5.33 6.91 -8.39
CA MET A 223 -5.03 6.39 -7.05
C MET A 223 -5.56 7.36 -5.99
N ASN A 224 -6.48 6.91 -5.13
CA ASN A 224 -7.07 7.71 -4.06
C ASN A 224 -7.64 9.06 -4.55
N GLY A 225 -8.35 9.08 -5.69
CA GLY A 225 -8.96 10.28 -6.24
C GLY A 225 -8.01 11.24 -6.96
N GLU A 226 -6.72 10.91 -7.09
CA GLU A 226 -5.72 11.69 -7.82
C GLU A 226 -5.06 10.84 -8.94
N ALA A 227 -4.23 11.45 -9.79
CA ALA A 227 -3.38 10.70 -10.70
C ALA A 227 -2.39 9.81 -9.92
N VAL A 228 -2.04 8.66 -10.49
CA VAL A 228 -0.98 7.81 -9.91
C VAL A 228 0.30 8.64 -9.77
N ARG A 229 0.94 8.60 -8.61
CA ARG A 229 2.19 9.36 -8.40
C ARG A 229 3.36 8.76 -9.19
N PRO A 230 4.37 9.54 -9.60
CA PRO A 230 5.54 9.04 -10.34
C PRO A 230 6.17 7.81 -9.69
N GLN A 231 6.37 7.83 -8.37
CA GLN A 231 6.92 6.71 -7.58
C GLN A 231 6.03 5.46 -7.60
N GLN A 232 4.75 5.62 -7.89
CA GLN A 232 3.78 4.54 -7.99
C GLN A 232 3.48 4.13 -9.44
N GLY A 233 4.17 4.72 -10.43
CA GLY A 233 4.11 4.30 -11.82
C GLY A 233 3.30 5.21 -12.74
N PHE A 234 3.23 6.54 -12.49
CA PHE A 234 2.61 7.50 -13.41
C PHE A 234 3.21 7.40 -14.82
N PRO A 235 2.39 7.51 -15.90
CA PRO A 235 0.96 7.77 -15.89
C PRO A 235 0.09 6.52 -15.83
N LEU A 236 0.67 5.31 -15.92
CA LEU A 236 -0.06 4.05 -16.07
C LEU A 236 0.64 2.90 -15.37
N ARG A 237 -0.11 2.09 -14.64
CA ARG A 237 0.41 0.87 -14.04
C ARG A 237 -0.55 -0.30 -14.18
N LEU A 238 0.00 -1.51 -14.12
CA LEU A 238 -0.78 -2.73 -13.95
C LEU A 238 -1.03 -2.98 -12.46
N MET A 239 -2.27 -3.28 -12.12
CA MET A 239 -2.66 -3.85 -10.84
C MET A 239 -3.05 -5.32 -11.04
N VAL A 240 -2.51 -6.20 -10.20
CA VAL A 240 -2.79 -7.64 -10.18
C VAL A 240 -3.30 -8.01 -8.79
N PRO A 241 -4.58 -7.79 -8.48
CA PRO A 241 -5.10 -7.90 -7.13
C PRO A 241 -4.77 -9.22 -6.45
N GLY A 242 -4.31 -9.17 -5.20
CA GLY A 242 -3.95 -10.34 -4.40
C GLY A 242 -2.60 -10.97 -4.70
N PHE A 243 -1.90 -10.55 -5.77
CA PHE A 243 -0.57 -11.04 -6.10
C PHE A 243 0.50 -10.19 -5.44
N GLU A 244 1.71 -10.73 -5.37
CA GLU A 244 2.88 -10.04 -4.84
C GLU A 244 3.19 -8.74 -5.60
N GLY A 245 3.74 -7.74 -4.89
CA GLY A 245 4.01 -6.40 -5.40
C GLY A 245 4.81 -6.34 -6.70
N ILE A 246 5.68 -7.32 -6.96
CA ILE A 246 6.50 -7.40 -8.17
C ILE A 246 5.67 -7.53 -9.46
N PHE A 247 4.47 -8.13 -9.36
CA PHE A 247 3.58 -8.31 -10.52
C PHE A 247 2.80 -7.06 -10.88
N HIS A 248 2.77 -6.07 -9.99
CA HIS A 248 2.13 -4.77 -10.23
C HIS A 248 3.05 -3.84 -11.00
N THR A 249 3.20 -4.08 -12.29
CA THR A 249 4.15 -3.36 -13.16
C THR A 249 3.87 -1.86 -13.19
N LYS A 250 4.83 -1.05 -12.77
CA LYS A 250 4.80 0.42 -12.81
C LYS A 250 5.24 0.92 -14.19
N TRP A 251 4.80 2.15 -14.56
CA TRP A 251 5.13 2.76 -15.86
C TRP A 251 4.87 1.81 -17.03
N LEU A 252 3.73 1.15 -16.98
CA LEU A 252 3.36 0.07 -17.90
C LEU A 252 3.34 0.59 -19.35
N ARG A 253 4.17 0.00 -20.20
CA ARG A 253 4.29 0.38 -21.62
C ARG A 253 3.92 -0.73 -22.59
N ARG A 254 4.04 -1.99 -22.19
CA ARG A 254 3.84 -3.12 -23.09
C ARG A 254 3.26 -4.34 -22.37
N ILE A 255 2.34 -5.01 -23.05
CA ILE A 255 1.84 -6.32 -22.69
C ILE A 255 2.02 -7.24 -23.88
N LYS A 256 2.80 -8.32 -23.73
CA LYS A 256 2.97 -9.36 -24.72
C LYS A 256 2.19 -10.60 -24.31
N VAL A 257 1.19 -10.99 -25.09
CA VAL A 257 0.43 -12.22 -24.90
C VAL A 257 1.20 -13.40 -25.47
N VAL A 258 1.33 -14.49 -24.70
CA VAL A 258 2.20 -15.63 -25.00
C VAL A 258 1.51 -16.96 -24.63
N ASP A 259 2.11 -18.08 -25.04
CA ASP A 259 1.61 -19.44 -24.83
C ASP A 259 2.26 -20.18 -23.66
N ARG A 260 3.25 -19.55 -23.01
CA ARG A 260 4.00 -20.16 -21.92
C ARG A 260 4.53 -19.09 -20.97
N TYR A 261 4.98 -19.53 -19.79
CA TYR A 261 5.73 -18.71 -18.85
C TYR A 261 7.09 -18.32 -19.41
N TYR A 262 7.47 -17.05 -19.25
CA TYR A 262 8.80 -16.52 -19.54
C TYR A 262 9.47 -16.12 -18.23
N ILE A 263 10.61 -16.72 -17.91
CA ILE A 263 11.44 -16.33 -16.76
C ILE A 263 12.02 -14.96 -17.03
N ASN A 264 11.86 -14.06 -16.08
CA ASN A 264 12.36 -12.70 -16.12
C ASN A 264 13.42 -12.49 -15.03
N TYR A 265 14.19 -11.42 -15.14
CA TYR A 265 15.22 -11.10 -14.15
C TYR A 265 14.66 -11.07 -12.71
N ASN A 266 13.44 -10.58 -12.52
CA ASN A 266 12.80 -10.47 -11.22
C ASN A 266 12.45 -11.83 -10.60
N ASP A 267 12.29 -12.86 -11.41
CA ASP A 267 11.85 -14.19 -10.96
C ASP A 267 12.93 -14.90 -10.13
N PHE A 268 14.21 -14.61 -10.38
CA PHE A 268 15.35 -15.26 -9.69
C PHE A 268 15.35 -15.12 -8.16
N GLY A 269 14.70 -14.11 -7.62
CA GLY A 269 14.59 -13.91 -6.18
C GLY A 269 13.25 -14.38 -5.58
N HIS A 270 12.34 -14.86 -6.43
CA HIS A 270 10.95 -15.16 -6.08
C HIS A 270 10.52 -16.59 -6.48
N LEU A 271 11.33 -17.26 -7.29
CA LEU A 271 11.14 -18.68 -7.57
C LEU A 271 11.90 -19.49 -6.54
N ASP A 272 11.26 -20.48 -5.95
CA ASP A 272 11.97 -21.58 -5.30
C ASP A 272 12.81 -22.27 -6.38
N GLN A 273 14.13 -22.36 -6.17
CA GLN A 273 15.04 -22.99 -7.15
C GLN A 273 14.68 -24.45 -7.43
N ASP A 274 13.98 -25.09 -6.50
CA ASP A 274 13.49 -26.45 -6.63
C ASP A 274 12.03 -26.50 -7.12
N ALA A 275 11.34 -25.35 -7.21
CA ALA A 275 9.95 -25.30 -7.66
C ALA A 275 9.87 -25.47 -9.17
N LYS A 276 9.14 -26.47 -9.60
CA LYS A 276 8.66 -26.55 -10.97
C LYS A 276 7.77 -25.33 -11.24
N VAL A 277 7.89 -24.70 -12.41
CA VAL A 277 7.13 -23.51 -12.81
C VAL A 277 5.61 -23.61 -12.53
N ALA A 278 5.05 -24.82 -12.53
CA ALA A 278 3.67 -25.10 -12.19
C ALA A 278 3.29 -24.87 -10.71
N ALA A 279 4.27 -24.70 -9.83
CA ALA A 279 4.07 -24.50 -8.39
C ALA A 279 4.22 -23.03 -7.94
N LEU A 280 4.25 -22.10 -8.89
CA LEU A 280 4.36 -20.66 -8.59
C LEU A 280 3.05 -20.16 -7.98
N ASP A 281 3.02 -20.08 -6.68
CA ASP A 281 1.95 -19.41 -5.95
C ASP A 281 2.35 -17.96 -5.70
N TYR A 282 1.86 -17.07 -6.55
CA TYR A 282 2.11 -15.62 -6.45
C TYR A 282 1.13 -14.91 -5.53
N GLN A 283 0.14 -15.64 -5.05
CA GLN A 283 -0.93 -15.10 -4.25
C GLN A 283 -0.45 -14.88 -2.82
N ILE A 284 -0.69 -13.68 -2.30
CA ILE A 284 -0.41 -13.35 -0.91
C ILE A 284 -1.36 -14.15 -0.01
N GLY A 285 -0.82 -14.98 0.87
CA GLY A 285 -1.62 -15.66 1.90
C GLY A 285 -2.17 -14.69 2.96
N PRO A 286 -3.13 -15.14 3.79
CA PRO A 286 -3.68 -14.31 4.85
C PRO A 286 -2.59 -13.86 5.82
N LYS A 287 -2.62 -12.57 6.16
CA LYS A 287 -1.66 -11.90 7.04
C LYS A 287 -2.35 -10.86 7.88
N SER A 288 -2.01 -10.79 9.15
CA SER A 288 -2.44 -9.75 10.07
C SER A 288 -1.27 -9.26 10.91
N VAL A 289 -1.34 -8.01 11.33
CA VAL A 289 -0.38 -7.41 12.26
C VAL A 289 -1.08 -6.42 13.17
N ILE A 290 -0.77 -6.49 14.45
CA ILE A 290 -1.19 -5.48 15.43
C ILE A 290 -0.36 -4.23 15.19
N THR A 291 -1.02 -3.08 15.01
CA THR A 291 -0.37 -1.77 14.83
C THR A 291 -0.38 -0.93 16.10
N PHE A 292 -1.27 -1.27 17.06
CA PHE A 292 -1.31 -0.70 18.41
C PHE A 292 -1.86 -1.73 19.42
N PRO A 293 -1.19 -1.93 20.57
CA PRO A 293 0.20 -1.55 20.81
C PRO A 293 1.16 -2.44 20.03
N SER A 294 2.22 -1.85 19.50
CA SER A 294 3.26 -2.54 18.73
C SER A 294 4.66 -2.07 19.14
N ALA A 295 5.70 -2.77 18.71
CA ALA A 295 7.06 -2.45 19.09
C ALA A 295 7.42 -0.98 18.83
N GLY A 296 8.16 -0.38 19.75
CA GLY A 296 8.54 1.03 19.78
C GLY A 296 7.50 1.96 20.41
N GLN A 297 6.35 1.43 20.82
CA GLN A 297 5.32 2.18 21.56
C GLN A 297 5.39 1.89 23.05
N GLN A 298 4.76 2.76 23.85
CA GLN A 298 4.72 2.70 25.29
C GLN A 298 3.28 2.80 25.79
N LEU A 299 2.83 1.83 26.57
CA LEU A 299 1.59 1.93 27.32
C LEU A 299 1.85 2.74 28.61
N PRO A 300 1.06 3.77 28.91
CA PRO A 300 1.30 4.63 30.07
C PRO A 300 1.07 3.94 31.43
N GLY A 301 0.46 2.76 31.45
CA GLY A 301 0.20 1.97 32.64
C GLY A 301 -0.91 0.95 32.44
N LYS A 302 -1.22 0.20 33.52
CA LYS A 302 -2.37 -0.71 33.51
C LYS A 302 -3.66 0.05 33.20
N GLY A 303 -4.56 -0.57 32.45
CA GLY A 303 -5.81 0.07 32.08
C GLY A 303 -6.48 -0.56 30.86
N PHE A 304 -7.47 0.15 30.39
CA PHE A 304 -8.30 -0.29 29.27
C PHE A 304 -7.75 0.26 27.96
N TYR A 305 -7.53 -0.62 26.99
CA TYR A 305 -6.97 -0.30 25.67
C TYR A 305 -7.78 -1.00 24.57
N GLU A 306 -7.76 -0.44 23.39
CA GLU A 306 -8.12 -1.17 22.18
C GLU A 306 -6.85 -1.66 21.50
N ILE A 307 -6.67 -2.99 21.41
CA ILE A 307 -5.67 -3.57 20.52
C ILE A 307 -6.21 -3.44 19.11
N SER A 308 -5.47 -2.81 18.21
CA SER A 308 -5.91 -2.61 16.82
C SER A 308 -4.83 -2.99 15.82
N GLY A 309 -5.26 -3.32 14.59
CA GLY A 309 -4.34 -3.73 13.55
C GLY A 309 -4.97 -3.79 12.16
N LEU A 310 -4.18 -4.31 11.22
CA LEU A 310 -4.56 -4.53 9.83
C LEU A 310 -4.44 -6.00 9.48
N ALA A 311 -5.36 -6.49 8.64
CA ALA A 311 -5.34 -7.84 8.08
C ALA A 311 -5.66 -7.78 6.59
N TRP A 312 -5.09 -8.71 5.80
CA TRP A 312 -5.29 -8.79 4.35
C TRP A 312 -5.01 -10.20 3.85
N SER A 313 -5.54 -10.52 2.67
CA SER A 313 -5.24 -11.76 1.94
C SER A 313 -5.41 -11.56 0.45
N GLY A 314 -4.55 -12.17 -0.34
CA GLY A 314 -4.72 -12.31 -1.79
C GLY A 314 -5.79 -13.33 -2.16
N GLY A 315 -6.17 -14.24 -1.24
CA GLY A 315 -7.25 -15.21 -1.43
C GLY A 315 -8.65 -14.61 -1.37
N GLY A 316 -8.78 -13.35 -0.92
CA GLY A 316 -10.07 -12.69 -0.88
C GLY A 316 -10.27 -11.77 0.33
N ALA A 317 -11.51 -11.66 0.81
CA ALA A 317 -11.84 -10.86 1.98
C ALA A 317 -11.47 -11.57 3.30
N ILE A 318 -11.07 -10.80 4.30
CA ILE A 318 -10.84 -11.34 5.65
C ILE A 318 -12.20 -11.66 6.29
N LYS A 319 -12.36 -12.88 6.79
CA LYS A 319 -13.58 -13.37 7.45
C LYS A 319 -13.49 -13.36 8.96
N LEU A 320 -12.30 -13.63 9.50
CA LEU A 320 -12.07 -13.72 10.93
C LEU A 320 -10.69 -13.15 11.25
N VAL A 321 -10.63 -12.39 12.32
CA VAL A 321 -9.37 -12.04 12.99
C VAL A 321 -9.48 -12.46 14.44
N GLU A 322 -8.44 -13.08 14.96
CA GLU A 322 -8.34 -13.47 16.35
C GLU A 322 -7.08 -12.88 16.97
N ILE A 323 -7.18 -12.44 18.20
CA ILE A 323 -6.09 -11.89 19.00
C ILE A 323 -5.88 -12.75 20.24
N SER A 324 -4.62 -13.06 20.50
CA SER A 324 -4.18 -13.61 21.78
C SER A 324 -3.46 -12.52 22.58
N THR A 325 -3.77 -12.45 23.87
CA THR A 325 -3.12 -11.56 24.83
C THR A 325 -2.31 -12.34 25.89
N ASP A 326 -2.01 -13.61 25.61
CA ASP A 326 -1.33 -14.52 26.54
C ASP A 326 -0.34 -15.47 25.84
N GLY A 327 0.29 -15.00 24.76
CA GLY A 327 1.30 -15.75 24.02
C GLY A 327 0.74 -16.93 23.23
N GLY A 328 -0.49 -16.83 22.73
CA GLY A 328 -1.09 -17.86 21.87
C GLY A 328 -1.85 -18.94 22.62
N LYS A 329 -1.99 -18.88 23.95
CA LYS A 329 -2.70 -19.89 24.75
C LYS A 329 -4.21 -19.82 24.54
N ARG A 330 -4.77 -18.62 24.44
CA ARG A 330 -6.19 -18.37 24.17
C ARG A 330 -6.32 -17.34 23.06
N TRP A 331 -7.35 -17.52 22.23
CA TRP A 331 -7.64 -16.65 21.10
C TRP A 331 -9.03 -16.06 21.22
N ASN A 332 -9.14 -14.76 21.09
CA ASN A 332 -10.40 -14.02 21.18
C ASN A 332 -10.70 -13.43 19.82
N LYS A 333 -11.94 -13.56 19.37
CA LYS A 333 -12.39 -12.95 18.12
C LYS A 333 -12.33 -11.43 18.22
N ALA A 334 -11.62 -10.80 17.29
CA ALA A 334 -11.57 -9.36 17.12
C ALA A 334 -12.74 -8.88 16.24
N GLU A 335 -13.16 -7.65 16.44
CA GLU A 335 -14.10 -6.97 15.57
C GLU A 335 -13.40 -6.50 14.30
N ILE A 336 -13.95 -6.83 13.13
CA ILE A 336 -13.54 -6.21 11.87
C ILE A 336 -14.30 -4.89 11.73
N LYS A 337 -13.56 -3.77 11.66
CA LYS A 337 -14.13 -2.43 11.58
C LYS A 337 -14.65 -2.14 10.16
N GLY A 338 -15.96 -2.09 10.02
CA GLY A 338 -16.63 -1.93 8.72
C GLY A 338 -16.68 -3.20 7.88
N THR A 339 -16.76 -3.06 6.56
CA THR A 339 -16.89 -4.18 5.64
C THR A 339 -15.53 -4.56 5.05
N ALA A 340 -15.07 -5.78 5.31
CA ALA A 340 -13.86 -6.31 4.68
C ALA A 340 -14.12 -6.51 3.18
N GLN A 341 -13.27 -5.92 2.35
CA GLN A 341 -13.31 -6.07 0.90
C GLN A 341 -12.26 -7.09 0.43
N ARG A 342 -12.53 -7.71 -0.71
CA ARG A 342 -11.61 -8.68 -1.30
C ARG A 342 -10.30 -8.02 -1.68
N MET A 343 -9.18 -8.66 -1.30
CA MET A 343 -7.83 -8.24 -1.66
C MET A 343 -7.54 -6.78 -1.25
N ALA A 344 -8.07 -6.39 -0.08
CA ALA A 344 -7.87 -5.08 0.53
C ALA A 344 -7.49 -5.22 2.01
N HIS A 345 -6.94 -4.17 2.60
CA HIS A 345 -6.75 -4.14 4.05
C HIS A 345 -8.12 -4.15 4.77
N ALA A 346 -8.21 -4.89 5.86
CA ALA A 346 -9.29 -4.83 6.82
C ALA A 346 -8.73 -4.38 8.16
N ARG A 347 -9.35 -3.38 8.79
CA ARG A 347 -8.97 -2.96 10.14
C ARG A 347 -9.71 -3.78 11.16
N PHE A 348 -9.00 -4.19 12.21
CA PHE A 348 -9.60 -4.93 13.32
C PHE A 348 -9.28 -4.28 14.66
N GLY A 349 -10.08 -4.61 15.69
CA GLY A 349 -9.90 -4.17 17.06
C GLY A 349 -10.42 -5.17 18.07
N LEU A 350 -9.80 -5.18 19.25
CA LEU A 350 -10.25 -5.94 20.43
C LEU A 350 -10.05 -5.10 21.68
N MET A 351 -11.13 -4.93 22.46
CA MET A 351 -11.05 -4.28 23.77
C MET A 351 -10.30 -5.18 24.76
N TRP A 352 -9.31 -4.62 25.43
CA TRP A 352 -8.43 -5.33 26.33
C TRP A 352 -8.16 -4.54 27.60
N ASN A 353 -8.29 -5.21 28.73
CA ASN A 353 -7.91 -4.62 30.03
C ASN A 353 -6.57 -5.21 30.45
N TRP A 354 -5.50 -4.41 30.31
CA TRP A 354 -4.17 -4.80 30.71
C TRP A 354 -3.97 -4.64 32.21
N ASP A 355 -3.55 -5.70 32.89
CA ASP A 355 -3.33 -5.74 34.35
C ASP A 355 -1.95 -5.24 34.79
N GLY A 356 -1.10 -4.81 33.87
CA GLY A 356 0.26 -4.33 34.12
C GLY A 356 1.32 -5.44 34.18
N LYS A 357 0.96 -6.68 33.86
CA LYS A 357 1.90 -7.79 33.81
C LYS A 357 2.50 -7.97 32.43
N GLU A 358 3.69 -8.57 32.39
CA GLU A 358 4.31 -8.99 31.15
C GLU A 358 3.41 -9.93 30.38
N THR A 359 3.31 -9.69 29.06
CA THR A 359 2.50 -10.52 28.19
C THR A 359 2.97 -10.43 26.74
N GLU A 360 2.42 -11.31 25.90
CA GLU A 360 2.71 -11.32 24.47
C GLU A 360 1.41 -11.26 23.68
N LEU A 361 1.35 -10.30 22.75
CA LEU A 361 0.22 -10.09 21.85
C LEU A 361 0.51 -10.72 20.50
N LEU A 362 -0.48 -11.43 20.00
CA LEU A 362 -0.46 -12.08 18.69
C LEU A 362 -1.77 -11.80 17.97
N SER A 363 -1.73 -11.64 16.65
CA SER A 363 -2.93 -11.68 15.81
C SER A 363 -2.79 -12.74 14.73
N ARG A 364 -3.90 -13.37 14.36
CA ARG A 364 -4.01 -14.23 13.18
C ARG A 364 -5.32 -13.95 12.46
N CYS A 365 -5.35 -14.19 11.16
CA CYS A 365 -6.56 -14.03 10.39
C CYS A 365 -6.87 -15.25 9.52
N THR A 366 -8.15 -15.35 9.13
CA THR A 366 -8.67 -16.34 8.19
C THR A 366 -9.39 -15.58 7.07
N ASP A 367 -9.14 -15.95 5.83
CA ASP A 367 -9.78 -15.36 4.66
C ASP A 367 -11.06 -16.10 4.24
N GLU A 368 -11.71 -15.62 3.18
CA GLU A 368 -12.98 -16.17 2.70
C GLU A 368 -12.87 -17.55 2.04
N ILE A 369 -11.67 -17.96 1.62
CA ILE A 369 -11.42 -19.31 1.10
C ILE A 369 -10.98 -20.30 2.19
N GLY A 370 -10.94 -19.84 3.45
CA GLY A 370 -10.63 -20.68 4.61
C GLY A 370 -9.15 -20.87 4.92
N GLN A 371 -8.27 -20.12 4.25
CA GLN A 371 -6.85 -20.11 4.59
C GLN A 371 -6.62 -19.38 5.91
N ILE A 372 -5.77 -19.93 6.77
CA ILE A 372 -5.43 -19.37 8.08
C ILE A 372 -3.99 -18.91 8.06
N GLN A 373 -3.72 -17.75 8.62
CA GLN A 373 -2.35 -17.23 8.80
C GLN A 373 -1.52 -18.19 9.64
N PRO A 374 -0.36 -18.66 9.12
CA PRO A 374 0.45 -19.67 9.81
C PRO A 374 1.33 -19.07 10.91
N SER A 375 1.77 -19.95 11.84
CA SER A 375 2.89 -19.61 12.72
C SER A 375 4.22 -19.65 11.95
N ARG A 376 5.27 -19.07 12.57
CA ARG A 376 6.61 -19.12 11.97
C ARG A 376 7.16 -20.55 11.87
N GLU A 377 6.82 -21.44 12.81
CA GLU A 377 7.19 -22.84 12.76
C GLU A 377 6.53 -23.58 11.58
N GLN A 378 5.26 -23.25 11.31
CA GLN A 378 4.54 -23.80 10.16
C GLN A 378 5.17 -23.34 8.83
N ILE A 379 5.55 -22.06 8.73
CA ILE A 379 6.28 -21.53 7.57
C ILE A 379 7.66 -22.19 7.42
N ALA A 380 8.40 -22.35 8.51
CA ALA A 380 9.69 -23.02 8.50
C ALA A 380 9.57 -24.48 8.00
N LYS A 381 8.56 -25.19 8.48
CA LYS A 381 8.24 -26.56 8.03
C LYS A 381 7.85 -26.60 6.55
N TYR A 382 7.02 -25.69 6.09
CA TYR A 382 6.61 -25.61 4.68
C TYR A 382 7.81 -25.44 3.73
N TRP A 383 8.74 -24.54 4.09
CA TRP A 383 9.94 -24.28 3.29
C TRP A 383 11.10 -25.24 3.60
N ASN A 384 10.92 -26.22 4.47
CA ASN A 384 11.99 -27.12 4.93
C ASN A 384 13.25 -26.35 5.40
N LYS A 385 13.05 -25.31 6.17
CA LYS A 385 14.11 -24.45 6.73
C LYS A 385 14.21 -24.64 8.24
N PRO A 386 15.42 -24.53 8.82
CA PRO A 386 15.57 -24.55 10.27
C PRO A 386 14.87 -23.33 10.89
N TYR A 387 14.16 -23.56 12.00
CA TYR A 387 13.58 -22.49 12.79
C TYR A 387 14.58 -22.03 13.85
N ASP A 388 15.54 -21.24 13.45
CA ASP A 388 16.59 -20.70 14.29
C ASP A 388 16.77 -19.18 14.09
N GLN A 389 17.89 -18.64 14.61
CA GLN A 389 18.22 -17.21 14.50
C GLN A 389 18.45 -16.73 13.07
N THR A 390 18.74 -17.62 12.15
CA THR A 390 19.01 -17.31 10.74
C THR A 390 17.77 -17.50 9.86
N PHE A 391 16.61 -17.80 10.47
CA PHE A 391 15.38 -18.06 9.74
C PHE A 391 15.10 -16.99 8.69
N SER A 392 15.05 -17.42 7.46
CA SER A 392 14.66 -16.63 6.30
C SER A 392 14.06 -17.57 5.27
N VAL A 393 12.96 -17.19 4.66
CA VAL A 393 12.31 -17.95 3.59
C VAL A 393 12.54 -17.27 2.24
N PRO A 394 12.65 -18.04 1.15
CA PRO A 394 12.88 -17.48 -0.17
C PRO A 394 11.67 -16.72 -0.73
N GLY A 395 10.47 -17.07 -0.29
CA GLY A 395 9.22 -16.50 -0.78
C GLY A 395 8.53 -15.56 0.21
N LEU A 396 7.22 -15.51 0.11
CA LEU A 396 6.36 -14.72 0.98
C LEU A 396 6.36 -15.27 2.42
N ASP A 397 6.54 -14.39 3.38
CA ASP A 397 6.43 -14.70 4.81
C ASP A 397 5.19 -14.01 5.37
N ASN A 398 4.14 -14.77 5.59
CA ASN A 398 2.90 -14.33 6.21
C ASN A 398 2.74 -14.84 7.65
N SER A 399 3.84 -15.21 8.33
CA SER A 399 3.81 -15.73 9.69
C SER A 399 3.28 -14.70 10.70
N ILE A 400 2.69 -15.23 11.79
CA ILE A 400 2.22 -14.43 12.93
C ILE A 400 3.38 -13.64 13.54
N GLN A 401 3.17 -12.33 13.76
CA GLN A 401 4.12 -11.42 14.41
C GLN A 401 3.77 -11.27 15.89
N PRO A 402 4.66 -11.64 16.82
CA PRO A 402 4.47 -11.39 18.25
C PRO A 402 4.99 -10.02 18.67
N TRP A 403 4.27 -9.38 19.64
CA TRP A 403 4.70 -8.20 20.37
C TRP A 403 4.76 -8.48 21.87
N LYS A 404 5.93 -8.32 22.48
CA LYS A 404 6.10 -8.47 23.92
C LYS A 404 5.87 -7.15 24.63
N ILE A 405 5.04 -7.18 25.67
CA ILE A 405 4.77 -6.04 26.54
C ILE A 405 5.41 -6.34 27.89
N ALA A 406 6.31 -5.48 28.32
CA ALA A 406 6.92 -5.56 29.64
C ALA A 406 6.03 -4.91 30.70
N SER A 407 6.31 -5.16 31.99
CA SER A 407 5.53 -4.63 33.11
C SER A 407 5.57 -3.10 33.23
N ASP A 408 6.58 -2.44 32.65
CA ASP A 408 6.65 -0.98 32.54
C ASP A 408 5.85 -0.41 31.35
N GLY A 409 5.19 -1.26 30.56
CA GLY A 409 4.39 -0.89 29.40
C GLY A 409 5.19 -0.73 28.10
N SER A 410 6.50 -0.92 28.11
CA SER A 410 7.27 -0.91 26.87
C SER A 410 6.92 -2.09 25.98
N VAL A 411 6.85 -1.84 24.66
CA VAL A 411 6.50 -2.87 23.68
C VAL A 411 7.68 -3.15 22.77
N THR A 412 8.05 -4.41 22.66
CA THR A 412 9.17 -4.87 21.85
C THR A 412 8.78 -5.95 20.85
N ASN A 413 9.65 -6.16 19.86
CA ASN A 413 9.48 -7.23 18.87
C ASN A 413 9.69 -8.60 19.56
N GLY A 414 8.70 -9.47 19.51
CA GLY A 414 8.75 -10.80 20.14
C GLY A 414 9.78 -11.75 19.53
N PHE A 415 10.33 -11.42 18.37
CA PHE A 415 11.41 -12.17 17.73
C PHE A 415 12.81 -11.63 18.03
N ALA A 416 12.93 -10.49 18.71
CA ALA A 416 14.22 -9.90 19.10
C ALA A 416 14.94 -10.68 20.21
#